data_ab5d84cbb3f3015adbff164c20048b17
#
_entry.id   ab5d84cbb3f3015adbff164c20048b17
#
_cell.length_a   1.000
_cell.length_b   1.000
_cell.length_c   1.000
_cell.angle_alpha   90.00
_cell.angle_beta   90.00
_cell.angle_gamma   90.00
#
_symmetry.space_group_name_H-M   'P 1'
#
loop_
_entity.id
_entity.type
_entity.pdbx_description
1 polymer ?
#
loop_
_entity_poly.entity_id
_entity_poly.type
_entity_poly.pdbx_seq_one_letter_code
_entity_poly.pdbx_strand_id
1 'polypeptide(L)'
;MYKRQPYISPHDSRIHRYFPDFYIKVQENTGKIKRYLIEVKPLKQTTKPKKPKRQTKGYIREAFEYARNQAKWKAAREYCADRMWEFKVITEKELDI
;
A
#
# COMPACT_ATOMS: atom_id res chain seq x y z
N MET A 1 -13.99 3.73 -4.56
CA MET A 1 -12.78 3.98 -3.77
C MET A 1 -13.17 4.50 -2.40
N TYR A 2 -12.54 4.01 -1.34
CA TYR A 2 -12.87 4.38 0.02
C TYR A 2 -12.25 5.76 0.37
N LYS A 3 -12.26 6.15 1.64
CA LYS A 3 -11.80 7.47 2.07
C LYS A 3 -10.32 7.70 1.79
N ARG A 4 -9.95 8.95 1.50
CA ARG A 4 -8.56 9.36 1.39
C ARG A 4 -7.83 9.15 2.70
N GLN A 5 -6.62 8.60 2.62
CA GLN A 5 -5.75 8.43 3.77
C GLN A 5 -4.64 9.47 3.71
N PRO A 6 -4.42 10.27 4.77
CA PRO A 6 -3.28 11.19 4.79
C PRO A 6 -1.98 10.42 4.98
N TYR A 7 -0.94 10.83 4.30
CA TYR A 7 0.39 10.30 4.50
C TYR A 7 1.43 11.39 4.21
N ILE A 8 2.63 11.27 4.81
CA ILE A 8 3.73 12.18 4.53
C ILE A 8 4.58 11.55 3.44
N SER A 9 4.66 12.22 2.28
CA SER A 9 5.48 11.72 1.18
C SER A 9 6.95 11.89 1.50
N PRO A 10 7.78 10.83 1.39
CA PRO A 10 9.22 10.97 1.59
C PRO A 10 9.90 11.77 0.47
N HIS A 11 9.20 12.03 -0.62
CA HIS A 11 9.73 12.76 -1.77
C HIS A 11 9.82 14.27 -1.49
N ASP A 12 8.83 14.86 -0.83
CA ASP A 12 8.78 16.30 -0.58
C ASP A 12 8.43 16.65 0.86
N SER A 13 8.30 15.65 1.73
CA SER A 13 7.92 15.81 3.15
C SER A 13 6.59 16.51 3.35
N ARG A 14 5.74 16.56 2.34
CA ARG A 14 4.40 17.16 2.42
C ARG A 14 3.36 16.10 2.70
N ILE A 15 2.24 16.51 3.30
CA ILE A 15 1.12 15.63 3.53
C ILE A 15 0.35 15.48 2.23
N HIS A 16 0.15 14.25 1.82
CA HIS A 16 -0.63 13.90 0.63
C HIS A 16 -1.83 13.07 1.04
N ARG A 17 -2.74 12.85 0.11
CA ARG A 17 -3.89 11.98 0.31
C ARG A 17 -3.72 10.71 -0.52
N TYR A 18 -4.09 9.59 0.06
CA TYR A 18 -3.96 8.28 -0.56
C TYR A 18 -5.31 7.57 -0.58
N PHE A 19 -5.67 7.00 -1.73
CA PHE A 19 -6.89 6.22 -1.90
C PHE A 19 -6.52 4.75 -2.11
N PRO A 20 -6.84 3.85 -1.16
CA PRO A 20 -6.75 2.42 -1.43
C PRO A 20 -7.67 2.01 -2.58
N ASP A 21 -7.32 0.92 -3.28
CA ASP A 21 -8.10 0.46 -4.42
C ASP A 21 -9.48 -0.07 -4.02
N PHE A 22 -9.54 -0.85 -2.92
CA PHE A 22 -10.78 -1.50 -2.53
C PHE A 22 -11.00 -1.44 -1.04
N TYR A 23 -12.28 -1.32 -0.66
CA TYR A 23 -12.75 -1.57 0.69
C TYR A 23 -13.68 -2.79 0.65
N ILE A 24 -13.40 -3.79 1.48
CA ILE A 24 -14.18 -5.02 1.52
C ILE A 24 -14.65 -5.29 2.94
N LYS A 25 -15.94 -5.60 3.08
CA LYS A 25 -16.55 -6.01 4.34
C LYS A 25 -16.97 -7.47 4.19
N VAL A 26 -16.45 -8.33 5.07
CA VAL A 26 -16.70 -9.77 5.02
C VAL A 26 -17.39 -10.21 6.30
N GLN A 27 -18.50 -10.95 6.19
CA GLN A 27 -19.14 -11.57 7.31
C GLN A 27 -18.73 -13.05 7.38
N GLU A 28 -18.12 -13.46 8.49
CA GLU A 28 -17.72 -14.83 8.70
C GLU A 28 -18.89 -15.69 9.16
N ASN A 29 -18.74 -17.01 9.08
CA ASN A 29 -19.77 -17.98 9.50
C ASN A 29 -20.14 -17.83 10.98
N THR A 30 -19.24 -17.28 11.79
CA THR A 30 -19.48 -17.04 13.22
C THR A 30 -20.31 -15.77 13.46
N GLY A 31 -20.66 -15.04 12.41
CA GLY A 31 -21.32 -13.75 12.49
C GLY A 31 -20.37 -12.56 12.66
N LYS A 32 -19.10 -12.81 12.84
CA LYS A 32 -18.09 -11.77 12.98
C LYS A 32 -17.88 -11.05 11.65
N ILE A 33 -17.75 -9.71 11.72
CA ILE A 33 -17.53 -8.89 10.55
C ILE A 33 -16.09 -8.42 10.53
N LYS A 34 -15.40 -8.65 9.41
CA LYS A 34 -14.06 -8.13 9.16
C LYS A 34 -14.08 -7.14 8.01
N ARG A 35 -13.27 -6.11 8.13
CA ARG A 35 -13.14 -5.07 7.11
C ARG A 35 -11.70 -4.97 6.66
N TYR A 36 -11.53 -4.80 5.34
CA TYR A 36 -10.21 -4.76 4.70
C TYR A 36 -10.11 -3.55 3.79
N LEU A 37 -8.97 -2.88 3.81
CA LEU A 37 -8.55 -2.00 2.73
C LEU A 37 -7.51 -2.75 1.92
N ILE A 38 -7.70 -2.79 0.61
CA ILE A 38 -6.87 -3.60 -0.29
C ILE A 38 -6.26 -2.72 -1.37
N GLU A 39 -4.95 -2.89 -1.55
CA GLU A 39 -4.19 -2.29 -2.63
C GLU A 39 -3.67 -3.41 -3.54
N VAL A 40 -3.87 -3.26 -4.85
CA VAL A 40 -3.38 -4.25 -5.83
C VAL A 40 -2.15 -3.66 -6.51
N LYS A 41 -1.02 -4.36 -6.41
CA LYS A 41 0.25 -3.91 -6.99
C LYS A 41 1.02 -5.10 -7.57
N PRO A 42 1.77 -4.92 -8.67
CA PRO A 42 2.69 -5.95 -9.12
C PRO A 42 3.73 -6.25 -8.04
N LEU A 43 4.12 -7.51 -7.92
CA LEU A 43 5.10 -7.93 -6.93
C LEU A 43 6.38 -7.10 -7.02
N LYS A 44 6.80 -6.76 -8.23
CA LYS A 44 7.99 -5.95 -8.47
C LYS A 44 7.95 -4.61 -7.71
N GLN A 45 6.78 -4.02 -7.57
CA GLN A 45 6.61 -2.74 -6.88
C GLN A 45 6.50 -2.87 -5.37
N THR A 46 6.37 -4.09 -4.85
CA THR A 46 6.31 -4.34 -3.41
C THR A 46 7.66 -4.69 -2.81
N THR A 47 8.67 -4.90 -3.64
CA THR A 47 10.01 -5.26 -3.20
C THR A 47 10.97 -4.09 -3.43
N LYS A 48 11.96 -4.00 -2.54
CA LYS A 48 12.97 -2.95 -2.64
C LYS A 48 13.76 -3.10 -3.94
N PRO A 49 13.93 -2.02 -4.75
CA PRO A 49 14.74 -2.10 -5.97
C PRO A 49 16.17 -2.47 -5.66
N LYS A 50 16.76 -3.31 -6.53
CA LYS A 50 18.17 -3.67 -6.42
C LYS A 50 19.04 -2.48 -6.82
N LYS A 51 20.05 -2.17 -6.00
CA LYS A 51 20.98 -1.09 -6.32
C LYS A 51 21.88 -1.52 -7.47
N PRO A 52 21.89 -0.82 -8.62
CA PRO A 52 22.78 -1.17 -9.74
C PRO A 52 24.19 -0.69 -9.48
N LYS A 53 25.14 -1.16 -10.30
CA LYS A 53 26.53 -0.72 -10.21
C LYS A 53 26.66 0.78 -10.47
N ARG A 54 25.85 1.33 -11.38
CA ARG A 54 25.77 2.76 -11.65
C ARG A 54 24.40 3.26 -11.25
N GLN A 55 24.36 4.42 -10.62
CA GLN A 55 23.10 5.06 -10.26
C GLN A 55 22.47 5.64 -11.53
N THR A 56 21.32 5.13 -11.92
CA THR A 56 20.57 5.56 -13.10
C THR A 56 19.31 6.31 -12.71
N LYS A 57 18.77 7.10 -13.66
CA LYS A 57 17.49 7.78 -13.44
C LYS A 57 16.37 6.79 -13.16
N GLY A 58 16.41 5.62 -13.85
CA GLY A 58 15.42 4.56 -13.63
C GLY A 58 15.47 4.02 -12.22
N TYR A 59 16.66 3.75 -11.69
CA TYR A 59 16.82 3.28 -10.32
C TYR A 59 16.31 4.32 -9.32
N ILE A 60 16.67 5.60 -9.51
CA ILE A 60 16.24 6.67 -8.62
C ILE A 60 14.72 6.75 -8.60
N ARG A 61 14.08 6.67 -9.78
CA ARG A 61 12.62 6.69 -9.90
C ARG A 61 11.98 5.52 -9.16
N GLU A 62 12.52 4.32 -9.34
CA GLU A 62 12.01 3.12 -8.67
C GLU A 62 12.16 3.23 -7.15
N ALA A 63 13.30 3.75 -6.69
CA ALA A 63 13.54 3.94 -5.27
C ALA A 63 12.55 4.93 -4.65
N PHE A 64 12.28 6.04 -5.32
CA PHE A 64 11.29 7.02 -4.85
C PHE A 64 9.87 6.44 -4.85
N GLU A 65 9.51 5.69 -5.90
CA GLU A 65 8.21 5.01 -5.96
C GLU A 65 8.04 4.03 -4.81
N TYR A 66 9.08 3.22 -4.56
CA TYR A 66 9.05 2.27 -3.46
C TYR A 66 8.88 2.98 -2.12
N ALA A 67 9.65 4.04 -1.86
CA ALA A 67 9.57 4.79 -0.62
C ALA A 67 8.19 5.44 -0.44
N ARG A 68 7.63 5.98 -1.53
CA ARG A 68 6.31 6.60 -1.51
C ARG A 68 5.23 5.57 -1.19
N ASN A 69 5.30 4.39 -1.82
CA ASN A 69 4.35 3.32 -1.55
C ASN A 69 4.44 2.83 -0.11
N GLN A 70 5.65 2.70 0.44
CA GLN A 70 5.82 2.30 1.84
C GLN A 70 5.19 3.32 2.79
N ALA A 71 5.32 4.62 2.50
CA ALA A 71 4.70 5.66 3.32
C ALA A 71 3.18 5.60 3.24
N LYS A 72 2.63 5.40 2.05
CA LYS A 72 1.18 5.25 1.85
C LYS A 72 0.64 4.06 2.62
N TRP A 73 1.32 2.93 2.52
CA TRP A 73 0.85 1.68 3.14
C TRP A 73 1.00 1.72 4.66
N LYS A 74 2.04 2.39 5.16
CA LYS A 74 2.18 2.62 6.60
C LYS A 74 1.00 3.43 7.13
N ALA A 75 0.64 4.51 6.45
CA ALA A 75 -0.51 5.33 6.84
C ALA A 75 -1.82 4.53 6.77
N ALA A 76 -1.98 3.70 5.75
CA ALA A 76 -3.16 2.85 5.61
C ALA A 76 -3.23 1.81 6.72
N ARG A 77 -2.10 1.20 7.09
CA ARG A 77 -2.06 0.23 8.20
C ARG A 77 -2.44 0.88 9.53
N GLU A 78 -1.94 2.09 9.78
CA GLU A 78 -2.27 2.81 11.00
C GLU A 78 -3.75 3.19 11.05
N TYR A 79 -4.29 3.65 9.92
CA TYR A 79 -5.72 3.95 9.80
C TYR A 79 -6.57 2.71 10.09
N CYS A 80 -6.18 1.57 9.53
CA CYS A 80 -6.91 0.32 9.73
C CYS A 80 -6.77 -0.17 11.17
N ALA A 81 -5.58 -0.06 11.77
CA ALA A 81 -5.36 -0.49 13.15
C ALA A 81 -6.26 0.29 14.12
N ASP A 82 -6.41 1.60 13.91
CA ASP A 82 -7.28 2.43 14.74
C ASP A 82 -8.74 1.99 14.69
N ARG A 83 -9.15 1.33 13.61
CA ARG A 83 -10.54 0.89 13.37
C ARG A 83 -10.72 -0.61 13.51
N MET A 84 -9.66 -1.32 13.87
CA MET A 84 -9.65 -2.79 13.93
C MET A 84 -9.94 -3.42 12.57
N TRP A 85 -9.53 -2.74 11.51
CA TRP A 85 -9.57 -3.25 10.14
C TRP A 85 -8.21 -3.81 9.77
N GLU A 86 -8.13 -4.53 8.65
CA GLU A 86 -6.85 -5.01 8.11
C GLU A 86 -6.54 -4.31 6.80
N PHE A 87 -5.26 -4.00 6.57
CA PHE A 87 -4.76 -3.51 5.30
C PHE A 87 -3.94 -4.60 4.63
N LYS A 88 -4.23 -4.87 3.35
CA LYS A 88 -3.51 -5.88 2.57
C LYS A 88 -3.05 -5.31 1.24
N VAL A 89 -1.82 -5.65 0.86
CA VAL A 89 -1.31 -5.42 -0.49
C VAL A 89 -1.34 -6.77 -1.20
N ILE A 90 -2.09 -6.85 -2.30
CA ILE A 90 -2.27 -8.07 -3.06
C ILE A 90 -1.49 -7.96 -4.36
N THR A 91 -0.74 -9.00 -4.69
CA THR A 91 0.05 -9.08 -5.90
C THR A 91 -0.52 -10.16 -6.82
N GLU A 92 0.08 -10.33 -8.00
CA GLU A 92 -0.31 -11.39 -8.93
C GLU A 92 -0.16 -12.78 -8.31
N LYS A 93 0.67 -12.94 -7.29
CA LYS A 93 0.80 -14.23 -6.60
C LYS A 93 -0.47 -14.63 -5.87
N GLU A 94 -1.08 -13.68 -5.15
CA GLU A 94 -2.32 -13.94 -4.41
C GLU A 94 -3.51 -14.07 -5.35
N LEU A 95 -3.46 -13.39 -6.50
CA LEU A 95 -4.51 -13.47 -7.51
C LEU A 95 -4.38 -14.69 -8.41
N ASP A 96 -3.30 -15.44 -8.29
CA ASP A 96 -3.02 -16.64 -9.06
C ASP A 96 -3.04 -16.39 -10.58
N ILE A 97 -2.40 -15.31 -10.97
CA ILE A 97 -2.29 -14.92 -12.37
C ILE A 97 -0.92 -15.28 -12.94
#